data_1465adc70dee10b938bd5605cd0873b3
#
_entry.id   1465adc70dee10b938bd5605cd0873b3
#
_cell.length_a   1.000
_cell.length_b   1.000
_cell.length_c   1.000
_cell.angle_alpha   90.00
_cell.angle_beta   90.00
_cell.angle_gamma   90.00
#
_symmetry.space_group_name_H-M   'P 1'
#
loop_
_entity.id
_entity.type
_entity.pdbx_description
1 polymer ?
#
loop_
_entity_poly.entity_id
_entity_poly.type
_entity_poly.pdbx_seq_one_letter_code
_entity_poly.pdbx_strand_id
1 'polypeptide(L)'
;MDLFGETPDWATYLSPILTKYKNRKHPLAYENLYQLVVMVILSAQDSDANINTIAPALFEIYPDMERLSVTNREVLLPNISTVRNFRTKANWLIEIAQIIEKNENIPLTMNALTALKGIGRKSANVIMRESNQPAEGIIADLHVIRVAPRIGLISETKDGNKVEKQLIQVLPKSIWGEIGMAISFLGREICRPKPKCDLCPINNFCAYYANEN
;
A
#
# COMPACT_ATOMS: atom_id res chain seq x y z
N MET A 1 -0.62 -25.00 -13.57
CA MET A 1 -1.72 -25.81 -14.15
C MET A 1 -1.64 -27.14 -13.44
N ASP A 2 -2.74 -27.54 -12.82
CA ASP A 2 -2.85 -28.90 -12.35
C ASP A 2 -2.95 -29.86 -13.54
N LEU A 3 -2.93 -31.17 -13.25
CA LEU A 3 -3.00 -32.23 -14.27
C LEU A 3 -4.29 -32.22 -15.13
N PHE A 4 -5.27 -31.35 -14.79
CA PHE A 4 -6.57 -31.25 -15.46
C PHE A 4 -6.81 -29.90 -16.15
N GLY A 5 -5.83 -28.98 -16.14
CA GLY A 5 -5.92 -27.69 -16.85
C GLY A 5 -6.88 -26.67 -16.19
N GLU A 6 -7.36 -26.93 -14.99
CA GLU A 6 -8.21 -26.01 -14.24
C GLU A 6 -7.40 -24.83 -13.67
N THR A 7 -7.99 -23.64 -13.71
CA THR A 7 -7.39 -22.48 -13.04
C THR A 7 -7.48 -22.68 -11.53
N PRO A 8 -6.37 -22.51 -10.78
CA PRO A 8 -6.39 -22.67 -9.34
C PRO A 8 -7.44 -21.78 -8.67
N ASP A 9 -8.20 -22.31 -7.73
CA ASP A 9 -9.09 -21.50 -6.88
C ASP A 9 -8.26 -20.68 -5.87
N TRP A 10 -7.68 -19.58 -6.37
CA TRP A 10 -6.84 -18.70 -5.56
C TRP A 10 -7.57 -18.10 -4.36
N ALA A 11 -8.89 -17.91 -4.43
CA ALA A 11 -9.65 -17.38 -3.30
C ALA A 11 -9.59 -18.36 -2.11
N THR A 12 -9.80 -19.65 -2.37
CA THR A 12 -9.68 -20.71 -1.37
C THR A 12 -8.23 -20.87 -0.88
N TYR A 13 -7.25 -20.92 -1.78
CA TYR A 13 -5.84 -21.12 -1.42
C TYR A 13 -5.28 -19.96 -0.59
N LEU A 14 -5.73 -18.73 -0.81
CA LEU A 14 -5.28 -17.54 -0.08
C LEU A 14 -6.13 -17.23 1.16
N SER A 15 -7.24 -17.95 1.38
CA SER A 15 -8.12 -17.73 2.54
C SER A 15 -7.41 -17.78 3.90
N PRO A 16 -6.38 -18.63 4.14
CA PRO A 16 -5.66 -18.65 5.42
C PRO A 16 -4.92 -17.34 5.73
N ILE A 17 -4.33 -16.67 4.71
CA ILE A 17 -3.68 -15.37 4.92
C ILE A 17 -4.70 -14.24 5.03
N LEU A 18 -5.80 -14.30 4.28
CA LEU A 18 -6.90 -13.34 4.42
C LEU A 18 -7.48 -13.39 5.82
N THR A 19 -7.71 -14.59 6.37
CA THR A 19 -8.20 -14.80 7.74
C THR A 19 -7.18 -14.33 8.78
N LYS A 20 -5.90 -14.70 8.64
CA LYS A 20 -4.82 -14.34 9.57
C LYS A 20 -4.66 -12.82 9.70
N TYR A 21 -4.79 -12.10 8.60
CA TYR A 21 -4.54 -10.64 8.55
C TYR A 21 -5.82 -9.81 8.47
N LYS A 22 -6.99 -10.43 8.66
CA LYS A 22 -8.27 -9.73 8.71
C LYS A 22 -8.25 -8.63 9.78
N ASN A 23 -8.80 -7.47 9.45
CA ASN A 23 -8.89 -6.31 10.34
C ASN A 23 -7.54 -5.76 10.83
N ARG A 24 -6.43 -6.15 10.22
CA ARG A 24 -5.13 -5.60 10.60
C ARG A 24 -5.01 -4.17 10.09
N LYS A 25 -4.67 -3.25 10.99
CA LYS A 25 -4.46 -1.83 10.67
C LYS A 25 -3.27 -1.65 9.74
N HIS A 26 -3.35 -0.63 8.91
CA HIS A 26 -2.22 -0.21 8.08
C HIS A 26 -1.00 0.15 8.95
N PRO A 27 0.24 -0.07 8.49
CA PRO A 27 1.46 0.24 9.25
C PRO A 27 1.67 1.73 9.56
N LEU A 28 1.10 2.63 8.77
CA LEU A 28 1.07 4.06 9.09
C LEU A 28 0.03 4.33 10.18
N ALA A 29 0.42 5.08 11.23
CA ALA A 29 -0.41 5.38 12.40
C ALA A 29 -1.16 6.71 12.18
N TYR A 30 -2.22 6.68 11.40
CA TYR A 30 -3.09 7.81 11.10
C TYR A 30 -4.41 7.75 11.89
N GLU A 31 -5.05 8.90 12.11
CA GLU A 31 -6.33 9.03 12.81
C GLU A 31 -7.50 9.33 11.86
N ASN A 32 -7.22 9.98 10.73
CA ASN A 32 -8.23 10.40 9.76
C ASN A 32 -7.67 10.34 8.33
N LEU A 33 -8.54 10.55 7.34
CA LEU A 33 -8.21 10.46 5.93
C LEU A 33 -7.17 11.48 5.48
N TYR A 34 -7.22 12.71 6.01
CA TYR A 34 -6.22 13.74 5.73
C TYR A 34 -4.82 13.26 6.15
N GLN A 35 -4.67 12.79 7.38
CA GLN A 35 -3.40 12.26 7.88
C GLN A 35 -2.91 11.08 7.03
N LEU A 36 -3.81 10.17 6.65
CA LEU A 36 -3.47 9.05 5.77
C LEU A 36 -2.90 9.54 4.43
N VAL A 37 -3.55 10.49 3.76
CA VAL A 37 -3.10 11.03 2.46
C VAL A 37 -1.70 11.64 2.58
N VAL A 38 -1.48 12.49 3.58
CA VAL A 38 -0.17 13.11 3.83
C VAL A 38 0.90 12.05 4.10
N MET A 39 0.61 11.10 5.00
CA MET A 39 1.57 10.05 5.37
C MET A 39 1.88 9.09 4.21
N VAL A 40 0.92 8.76 3.37
CA VAL A 40 1.13 7.91 2.18
C VAL A 40 2.07 8.61 1.18
N ILE A 41 1.92 9.92 0.97
CA ILE A 41 2.83 10.71 0.12
C ILE A 41 4.24 10.73 0.73
N LEU A 42 4.34 10.97 2.03
CA LEU A 42 5.62 11.03 2.73
C LEU A 42 6.31 9.65 2.79
N SER A 43 5.57 8.55 2.85
CA SER A 43 6.13 7.18 2.91
C SER A 43 6.65 6.66 1.56
N ALA A 44 6.40 7.35 0.45
CA ALA A 44 6.93 6.95 -0.85
C ALA A 44 8.48 6.89 -0.82
N GLN A 45 9.04 5.69 -1.03
CA GLN A 45 10.48 5.40 -0.91
C GLN A 45 11.09 5.69 0.49
N ASP A 46 10.28 5.70 1.53
CA ASP A 46 10.70 5.86 2.93
C ASP A 46 10.13 4.73 3.79
N SER A 47 10.52 4.66 5.07
CA SER A 47 9.99 3.66 6.00
C SER A 47 8.75 4.18 6.73
N ASP A 48 7.77 3.29 6.94
CA ASP A 48 6.59 3.61 7.76
C ASP A 48 7.00 4.08 9.17
N ALA A 49 8.07 3.52 9.73
CA ALA A 49 8.59 3.89 11.05
C ALA A 49 9.07 5.35 11.09
N ASN A 50 9.83 5.81 10.08
CA ASN A 50 10.27 7.20 9.99
C ASN A 50 9.08 8.16 9.90
N ILE A 51 8.08 7.82 9.05
CA ILE A 51 6.89 8.65 8.89
C ILE A 51 6.06 8.71 10.18
N ASN A 52 5.88 7.57 10.85
CA ASN A 52 5.18 7.54 12.15
C ASN A 52 5.89 8.37 13.23
N THR A 53 7.21 8.50 13.16
CA THR A 53 7.97 9.31 14.12
C THR A 53 7.74 10.81 13.93
N ILE A 54 7.64 11.29 12.70
CA ILE A 54 7.48 12.74 12.43
C ILE A 54 6.01 13.18 12.43
N ALA A 55 5.08 12.26 12.18
CA ALA A 55 3.66 12.57 11.97
C ALA A 55 3.02 13.34 13.14
N PRO A 56 3.21 13.00 14.43
CA PRO A 56 2.59 13.73 15.52
C PRO A 56 2.92 15.23 15.51
N ALA A 57 4.20 15.58 15.44
CA ALA A 57 4.63 16.97 15.42
C ALA A 57 4.18 17.71 14.13
N LEU A 58 4.16 16.99 13.00
CA LEU A 58 3.67 17.55 11.74
C LEU A 58 2.20 17.91 11.82
N PHE A 59 1.35 17.04 12.39
CA PHE A 59 -0.08 17.27 12.49
C PHE A 59 -0.51 18.22 13.62
N GLU A 60 0.34 18.49 14.60
CA GLU A 60 0.15 19.61 15.52
C GLU A 60 0.24 20.97 14.81
N ILE A 61 1.15 21.09 13.83
CA ILE A 61 1.35 22.33 13.06
C ILE A 61 0.34 22.44 11.91
N TYR A 62 0.04 21.32 11.26
CA TYR A 62 -0.84 21.20 10.10
C TYR A 62 -1.96 20.18 10.39
N PRO A 63 -3.00 20.55 11.15
CA PRO A 63 -4.06 19.62 11.59
C PRO A 63 -5.00 19.20 10.46
N ASP A 64 -5.06 19.95 9.36
CA ASP A 64 -5.98 19.76 8.25
C ASP A 64 -5.42 20.26 6.90
N MET A 65 -6.17 20.03 5.83
CA MET A 65 -5.86 20.49 4.48
C MET A 65 -5.84 22.02 4.39
N GLU A 66 -6.75 22.71 5.08
CA GLU A 66 -6.86 24.17 5.06
C GLU A 66 -5.59 24.80 5.60
N ARG A 67 -5.10 24.33 6.75
CA ARG A 67 -3.86 24.83 7.33
C ARG A 67 -2.63 24.50 6.48
N LEU A 68 -2.61 23.34 5.85
CA LEU A 68 -1.53 22.93 4.96
C LEU A 68 -1.55 23.73 3.64
N SER A 69 -2.73 24.10 3.10
CA SER A 69 -2.87 24.84 1.83
C SER A 69 -2.31 26.26 1.84
N VAL A 70 -2.31 26.91 3.03
CA VAL A 70 -1.82 28.28 3.20
C VAL A 70 -0.35 28.35 3.61
N THR A 71 0.32 27.21 3.82
CA THR A 71 1.73 27.17 4.17
C THR A 71 2.62 27.44 2.96
N ASN A 72 3.86 27.80 3.21
CA ASN A 72 4.88 27.89 2.18
C ASN A 72 5.96 26.81 2.39
N ARG A 73 6.77 26.62 1.36
CA ARG A 73 7.80 25.60 1.34
C ARG A 73 8.84 25.76 2.44
N GLU A 74 9.27 26.98 2.72
CA GLU A 74 10.32 27.29 3.67
C GLU A 74 9.92 26.89 5.09
N VAL A 75 8.63 27.05 5.41
CA VAL A 75 8.05 26.68 6.72
C VAL A 75 7.80 25.17 6.83
N LEU A 76 7.41 24.50 5.73
CA LEU A 76 7.14 23.05 5.74
C LEU A 76 8.43 22.21 5.77
N LEU A 77 9.48 22.61 5.05
CA LEU A 77 10.70 21.83 4.87
C LEU A 77 11.37 21.35 6.17
N PRO A 78 11.54 22.18 7.22
CA PRO A 78 12.14 21.74 8.48
C PRO A 78 11.38 20.57 9.13
N ASN A 79 10.04 20.58 9.02
CA ASN A 79 9.17 19.59 9.67
C ASN A 79 9.22 18.19 9.04
N ILE A 80 9.69 18.10 7.80
CA ILE A 80 9.82 16.82 7.06
C ILE A 80 11.25 16.55 6.57
N SER A 81 12.24 17.22 7.13
CA SER A 81 13.64 17.19 6.64
C SER A 81 14.29 15.80 6.67
N THR A 82 13.84 14.91 7.56
CA THR A 82 14.31 13.50 7.63
C THR A 82 13.69 12.59 6.58
N VAL A 83 12.67 13.05 5.87
CA VAL A 83 11.97 12.25 4.86
C VAL A 83 12.76 12.23 3.56
N ARG A 84 12.90 11.05 2.97
CA ARG A 84 13.57 10.92 1.67
C ARG A 84 12.84 11.74 0.61
N ASN A 85 13.61 12.49 -0.21
CA ASN A 85 13.08 13.40 -1.24
C ASN A 85 12.15 14.50 -0.67
N PHE A 86 12.36 14.91 0.56
CA PHE A 86 11.48 15.84 1.30
C PHE A 86 11.20 17.13 0.54
N ARG A 87 12.16 17.66 -0.23
CA ARG A 87 11.97 18.90 -1.01
C ARG A 87 10.88 18.75 -2.09
N THR A 88 10.88 17.62 -2.79
CA THR A 88 9.86 17.30 -3.80
C THR A 88 8.51 17.02 -3.15
N LYS A 89 8.52 16.27 -2.05
CA LYS A 89 7.29 15.94 -1.32
C LYS A 89 6.64 17.16 -0.68
N ALA A 90 7.42 18.12 -0.18
CA ALA A 90 6.90 19.40 0.28
C ALA A 90 6.10 20.14 -0.79
N ASN A 91 6.64 20.22 -2.01
CA ASN A 91 5.93 20.84 -3.14
C ASN A 91 4.62 20.09 -3.47
N TRP A 92 4.66 18.75 -3.49
CA TRP A 92 3.46 17.95 -3.74
C TRP A 92 2.40 18.14 -2.65
N LEU A 93 2.79 18.14 -1.38
CA LEU A 93 1.85 18.34 -0.27
C LEU A 93 1.16 19.70 -0.33
N ILE A 94 1.91 20.77 -0.60
CA ILE A 94 1.35 22.12 -0.71
C ILE A 94 0.40 22.20 -1.93
N GLU A 95 0.82 21.71 -3.09
CA GLU A 95 0.01 21.72 -4.30
C GLU A 95 -1.29 20.92 -4.12
N ILE A 96 -1.21 19.74 -3.52
CA ILE A 96 -2.38 18.90 -3.23
C ILE A 96 -3.31 19.62 -2.25
N ALA A 97 -2.77 20.22 -1.20
CA ALA A 97 -3.59 20.95 -0.24
C ALA A 97 -4.30 22.16 -0.86
N GLN A 98 -3.63 22.87 -1.77
CA GLN A 98 -4.22 23.98 -2.53
C GLN A 98 -5.32 23.55 -3.51
N ILE A 99 -5.18 22.33 -4.10
CA ILE A 99 -6.22 21.77 -5.01
C ILE A 99 -7.42 21.28 -4.21
N ILE A 100 -7.19 20.63 -3.07
CA ILE A 100 -8.23 20.00 -2.25
C ILE A 100 -8.92 21.02 -1.34
N GLU A 101 -8.18 21.98 -0.81
CA GLU A 101 -8.58 23.06 0.09
C GLU A 101 -9.09 22.58 1.45
N LYS A 102 -10.00 21.59 1.52
CA LYS A 102 -10.66 21.08 2.72
C LYS A 102 -10.62 19.56 2.80
N ASN A 103 -10.61 19.02 4.00
CA ASN A 103 -10.58 17.57 4.23
C ASN A 103 -11.74 16.83 3.53
N GLU A 104 -12.93 17.45 3.46
CA GLU A 104 -14.13 16.87 2.84
C GLU A 104 -14.00 16.70 1.32
N ASN A 105 -13.11 17.46 0.69
CA ASN A 105 -12.88 17.42 -0.75
C ASN A 105 -11.82 16.38 -1.16
N ILE A 106 -11.26 15.62 -0.24
CA ILE A 106 -10.29 14.56 -0.57
C ILE A 106 -10.97 13.55 -1.51
N PRO A 107 -10.45 13.35 -2.73
CA PRO A 107 -11.07 12.44 -3.68
C PRO A 107 -10.91 10.99 -3.24
N LEU A 108 -11.90 10.16 -3.59
CA LEU A 108 -11.98 8.75 -3.18
C LEU A 108 -12.04 7.78 -4.37
N THR A 109 -11.75 8.23 -5.59
CA THR A 109 -11.71 7.37 -6.78
C THR A 109 -10.27 7.24 -7.30
N MET A 110 -9.97 6.12 -7.94
CA MET A 110 -8.64 5.86 -8.51
C MET A 110 -8.18 6.98 -9.45
N ASN A 111 -9.05 7.40 -10.37
CA ASN A 111 -8.69 8.43 -11.35
C ASN A 111 -8.40 9.78 -10.70
N ALA A 112 -9.23 10.22 -9.76
CA ALA A 112 -9.04 11.52 -9.12
C ALA A 112 -7.83 11.51 -8.16
N LEU A 113 -7.60 10.41 -7.44
CA LEU A 113 -6.41 10.24 -6.58
C LEU A 113 -5.12 10.24 -7.39
N THR A 114 -5.06 9.49 -8.50
CA THR A 114 -3.84 9.39 -9.32
C THR A 114 -3.57 10.63 -10.17
N ALA A 115 -4.52 11.55 -10.30
CA ALA A 115 -4.31 12.87 -10.88
C ALA A 115 -3.52 13.81 -9.95
N LEU A 116 -3.49 13.52 -8.64
CA LEU A 116 -2.72 14.29 -7.66
C LEU A 116 -1.24 13.89 -7.70
N LYS A 117 -0.36 14.90 -7.70
CA LYS A 117 1.10 14.65 -7.75
C LYS A 117 1.57 13.85 -6.53
N GLY A 118 2.41 12.85 -6.78
CA GLY A 118 2.95 11.99 -5.72
C GLY A 118 2.03 10.85 -5.29
N ILE A 119 0.81 10.76 -5.81
CA ILE A 119 -0.11 9.64 -5.59
C ILE A 119 -0.14 8.75 -6.82
N GLY A 120 0.57 7.62 -6.77
CA GLY A 120 0.49 6.56 -7.78
C GLY A 120 -0.60 5.53 -7.44
N ARG A 121 -0.82 4.55 -8.35
CA ARG A 121 -1.84 3.50 -8.18
C ARG A 121 -1.76 2.77 -6.83
N LYS A 122 -0.53 2.39 -6.40
CA LYS A 122 -0.34 1.75 -5.08
C LYS A 122 -0.87 2.62 -3.94
N SER A 123 -0.54 3.90 -3.94
CA SER A 123 -0.97 4.87 -2.93
C SER A 123 -2.47 5.10 -2.98
N ALA A 124 -3.05 5.21 -4.17
CA ALA A 124 -4.49 5.33 -4.36
C ALA A 124 -5.24 4.10 -3.83
N ASN A 125 -4.77 2.89 -4.14
CA ASN A 125 -5.36 1.66 -3.59
C ASN A 125 -5.32 1.61 -2.06
N VAL A 126 -4.24 2.12 -1.43
CA VAL A 126 -4.17 2.23 0.04
C VAL A 126 -5.23 3.20 0.56
N ILE A 127 -5.31 4.40 -0.02
CA ILE A 127 -6.29 5.42 0.40
C ILE A 127 -7.72 4.91 0.24
N MET A 128 -8.04 4.29 -0.89
CA MET A 128 -9.37 3.73 -1.16
C MET A 128 -9.73 2.62 -0.17
N ARG A 129 -8.79 1.69 0.09
CA ARG A 129 -9.01 0.61 1.07
C ARG A 129 -9.29 1.17 2.47
N GLU A 130 -8.44 2.05 2.94
CA GLU A 130 -8.54 2.58 4.31
C GLU A 130 -9.74 3.54 4.49
N SER A 131 -10.30 4.06 3.39
CA SER A 131 -11.56 4.81 3.36
C SER A 131 -12.78 3.95 3.00
N ASN A 132 -12.66 2.62 3.02
CA ASN A 132 -13.71 1.65 2.72
C ASN A 132 -14.36 1.83 1.34
N GLN A 133 -13.61 2.29 0.35
CA GLN A 133 -14.09 2.38 -1.02
C GLN A 133 -14.01 1.03 -1.73
N PRO A 134 -14.89 0.77 -2.71
CA PRO A 134 -14.78 -0.41 -3.55
C PRO A 134 -13.40 -0.50 -4.21
N ALA A 135 -12.78 -1.69 -4.17
CA ALA A 135 -11.46 -1.88 -4.73
C ALA A 135 -11.48 -1.74 -6.27
N GLU A 136 -10.63 -0.85 -6.79
CA GLU A 136 -10.38 -0.67 -8.22
C GLU A 136 -9.03 -1.26 -8.66
N GLY A 137 -8.31 -1.87 -7.71
CA GLY A 137 -7.02 -2.52 -7.93
C GLY A 137 -6.54 -3.27 -6.71
N ILE A 138 -5.30 -3.76 -6.78
CA ILE A 138 -4.65 -4.52 -5.69
C ILE A 138 -3.41 -3.75 -5.26
N ILE A 139 -3.23 -3.55 -3.95
CA ILE A 139 -2.03 -2.93 -3.39
C ILE A 139 -0.82 -3.80 -3.72
N ALA A 140 0.12 -3.26 -4.51
CA ALA A 140 1.37 -3.92 -4.89
C ALA A 140 2.56 -3.14 -4.33
N ASP A 141 2.89 -3.36 -3.07
CA ASP A 141 4.09 -2.80 -2.43
C ASP A 141 5.32 -3.71 -2.65
N LEU A 142 6.48 -3.30 -2.12
CA LEU A 142 7.73 -4.06 -2.26
C LEU A 142 7.64 -5.49 -1.68
N HIS A 143 6.77 -5.74 -0.71
CA HIS A 143 6.55 -7.06 -0.15
C HIS A 143 5.71 -7.91 -1.08
N VAL A 144 4.65 -7.35 -1.67
CA VAL A 144 3.81 -8.01 -2.67
C VAL A 144 4.62 -8.34 -3.93
N ILE A 145 5.45 -7.41 -4.40
CA ILE A 145 6.37 -7.61 -5.53
C ILE A 145 7.26 -8.85 -5.31
N ARG A 146 7.74 -9.08 -4.09
CA ARG A 146 8.57 -10.24 -3.75
C ARG A 146 7.77 -11.51 -3.52
N VAL A 147 6.64 -11.42 -2.85
CA VAL A 147 5.91 -12.59 -2.32
C VAL A 147 4.98 -13.20 -3.37
N ALA A 148 4.30 -12.39 -4.17
CA ALA A 148 3.34 -12.89 -5.16
C ALA A 148 3.96 -13.86 -6.20
N PRO A 149 5.16 -13.60 -6.77
CA PRO A 149 5.84 -14.57 -7.62
C PRO A 149 6.26 -15.84 -6.87
N ARG A 150 6.70 -15.73 -5.61
CA ARG A 150 7.08 -16.88 -4.79
C ARG A 150 5.92 -17.84 -4.53
N ILE A 151 4.72 -17.28 -4.29
CA ILE A 151 3.51 -18.10 -4.15
C ILE A 151 3.20 -18.84 -5.46
N GLY A 152 3.57 -18.26 -6.61
CA GLY A 152 3.23 -18.76 -7.95
C GLY A 152 2.02 -18.07 -8.56
N LEU A 153 1.60 -16.93 -8.00
CA LEU A 153 0.46 -16.16 -8.52
C LEU A 153 0.75 -15.48 -9.86
N ILE A 154 1.98 -14.98 -10.03
CA ILE A 154 2.39 -14.14 -11.16
C ILE A 154 3.83 -14.41 -11.55
N SER A 155 4.21 -13.96 -12.75
CA SER A 155 5.61 -13.94 -13.17
C SER A 155 6.41 -12.89 -12.43
N GLU A 156 7.71 -13.14 -12.24
CA GLU A 156 8.61 -12.21 -11.54
C GLU A 156 8.77 -10.89 -12.32
N THR A 157 8.59 -9.79 -11.62
CA THR A 157 8.86 -8.43 -12.11
C THR A 157 9.11 -7.49 -10.91
N LYS A 158 9.92 -6.46 -11.11
CA LYS A 158 10.20 -5.41 -10.11
C LYS A 158 9.27 -4.20 -10.22
N ASP A 159 8.40 -4.18 -11.20
CA ASP A 159 7.46 -3.09 -11.47
C ASP A 159 6.14 -3.36 -10.76
N GLY A 160 5.81 -2.57 -9.75
CA GLY A 160 4.58 -2.69 -8.96
C GLY A 160 3.30 -2.58 -9.80
N ASN A 161 3.28 -1.74 -10.84
CA ASN A 161 2.11 -1.61 -11.72
C ASN A 161 1.90 -2.89 -12.56
N LYS A 162 3.00 -3.53 -13.00
CA LYS A 162 2.93 -4.82 -13.69
C LYS A 162 2.46 -5.93 -12.74
N VAL A 163 2.95 -5.92 -11.49
CA VAL A 163 2.49 -6.86 -10.45
C VAL A 163 0.99 -6.69 -10.21
N GLU A 164 0.50 -5.46 -9.97
CA GLU A 164 -0.92 -5.19 -9.81
C GLU A 164 -1.74 -5.72 -11.01
N LYS A 165 -1.30 -5.38 -12.23
CA LYS A 165 -1.99 -5.82 -13.46
C LYS A 165 -2.08 -7.34 -13.58
N GLN A 166 -1.00 -8.08 -13.27
CA GLN A 166 -1.01 -9.54 -13.30
C GLN A 166 -1.92 -10.13 -12.21
N LEU A 167 -1.88 -9.58 -10.98
CA LEU A 167 -2.73 -10.02 -9.88
C LEU A 167 -4.22 -9.85 -10.18
N ILE A 168 -4.60 -8.72 -10.78
CA ILE A 168 -5.99 -8.45 -11.22
C ILE A 168 -6.48 -9.48 -12.23
N GLN A 169 -5.60 -10.02 -13.08
CA GLN A 169 -5.96 -11.02 -14.09
C GLN A 169 -6.21 -12.41 -13.50
N VAL A 170 -5.56 -12.76 -12.39
CA VAL A 170 -5.62 -14.10 -11.81
C VAL A 170 -6.47 -14.21 -10.55
N LEU A 171 -6.72 -13.10 -9.86
CA LEU A 171 -7.46 -13.09 -8.60
C LEU A 171 -8.89 -12.58 -8.78
N PRO A 172 -9.88 -13.20 -8.12
CA PRO A 172 -11.26 -12.74 -8.17
C PRO A 172 -11.42 -11.38 -7.49
N LYS A 173 -12.27 -10.52 -8.06
CA LYS A 173 -12.48 -9.14 -7.58
C LYS A 173 -12.93 -9.06 -6.11
N SER A 174 -13.59 -10.09 -5.62
CA SER A 174 -14.06 -10.17 -4.23
C SER A 174 -12.98 -10.07 -3.15
N ILE A 175 -11.72 -10.37 -3.50
CA ILE A 175 -10.60 -10.32 -2.55
C ILE A 175 -9.61 -9.16 -2.82
N TRP A 176 -9.79 -8.35 -3.87
CA TRP A 176 -8.82 -7.32 -4.25
C TRP A 176 -8.53 -6.31 -3.13
N GLY A 177 -9.56 -5.90 -2.39
CA GLY A 177 -9.41 -4.93 -1.32
C GLY A 177 -8.46 -5.37 -0.20
N GLU A 178 -8.43 -6.67 0.11
CA GLU A 178 -7.70 -7.19 1.26
C GLU A 178 -6.43 -7.95 0.89
N ILE A 179 -6.39 -8.60 -0.28
CA ILE A 179 -5.32 -9.53 -0.59
C ILE A 179 -3.94 -8.88 -0.70
N GLY A 180 -3.88 -7.65 -1.23
CA GLY A 180 -2.62 -6.92 -1.32
C GLY A 180 -1.97 -6.68 0.04
N MET A 181 -2.77 -6.23 1.03
CA MET A 181 -2.28 -6.03 2.39
C MET A 181 -1.99 -7.36 3.09
N ALA A 182 -2.79 -8.41 2.89
CA ALA A 182 -2.53 -9.72 3.47
C ALA A 182 -1.18 -10.29 2.98
N ILE A 183 -0.89 -10.21 1.68
CA ILE A 183 0.42 -10.60 1.12
C ILE A 183 1.54 -9.69 1.65
N SER A 184 1.31 -8.39 1.78
CA SER A 184 2.28 -7.44 2.34
C SER A 184 2.64 -7.84 3.79
N PHE A 185 1.67 -8.10 4.65
CA PHE A 185 1.92 -8.56 6.02
C PHE A 185 2.63 -9.91 6.07
N LEU A 186 2.23 -10.86 5.23
CA LEU A 186 2.95 -12.12 5.09
C LEU A 186 4.44 -11.90 4.77
N GLY A 187 4.71 -10.98 3.85
CA GLY A 187 6.06 -10.61 3.45
C GLY A 187 6.86 -9.91 4.56
N ARG A 188 6.22 -9.12 5.40
CA ARG A 188 6.85 -8.44 6.54
C ARG A 188 7.22 -9.43 7.65
N GLU A 189 6.40 -10.42 7.90
CA GLU A 189 6.52 -11.31 9.06
C GLU A 189 7.19 -12.65 8.75
N ILE A 190 6.75 -13.34 7.71
CA ILE A 190 7.08 -14.73 7.41
C ILE A 190 7.92 -14.84 6.14
N CYS A 191 7.37 -14.39 4.99
CA CYS A 191 8.02 -14.50 3.68
C CYS A 191 9.02 -13.36 3.46
N ARG A 192 9.97 -13.20 4.36
CA ARG A 192 11.10 -12.25 4.29
C ARG A 192 12.08 -12.64 3.16
N PRO A 193 13.16 -11.86 2.88
CA PRO A 193 14.21 -12.29 1.95
C PRO A 193 14.72 -13.69 2.26
N LYS A 194 14.94 -14.04 3.55
CA LYS A 194 15.10 -15.41 4.06
C LYS A 194 13.78 -15.83 4.70
N PRO A 195 12.94 -16.63 4.01
CA PRO A 195 11.60 -16.92 4.49
C PRO A 195 11.59 -18.00 5.60
N LYS A 196 10.54 -17.96 6.42
CA LYS A 196 10.25 -18.97 7.45
C LYS A 196 9.08 -19.84 6.95
N CYS A 197 9.33 -20.66 5.94
CA CYS A 197 8.29 -21.38 5.19
C CYS A 197 7.46 -22.32 6.06
N ASP A 198 8.05 -22.98 7.06
CA ASP A 198 7.35 -23.88 8.00
C ASP A 198 6.27 -23.17 8.83
N LEU A 199 6.39 -21.84 9.01
CA LEU A 199 5.40 -21.00 9.71
C LEU A 199 4.35 -20.39 8.77
N CYS A 200 4.47 -20.64 7.46
CA CYS A 200 3.60 -20.02 6.48
C CYS A 200 2.26 -20.76 6.37
N PRO A 201 1.12 -20.09 6.57
CA PRO A 201 -0.19 -20.75 6.54
C PRO A 201 -0.63 -21.22 5.16
N ILE A 202 0.11 -20.88 4.11
CA ILE A 202 -0.16 -21.28 2.71
C ILE A 202 1.01 -22.03 2.08
N ASN A 203 1.92 -22.61 2.87
CA ASN A 203 3.09 -23.32 2.32
C ASN A 203 2.70 -24.49 1.41
N ASN A 204 1.62 -25.20 1.71
CA ASN A 204 1.12 -26.32 0.89
C ASN A 204 0.74 -25.96 -0.55
N PHE A 205 0.49 -24.66 -0.82
CA PHE A 205 0.13 -24.15 -2.15
C PHE A 205 1.21 -23.24 -2.74
N CYS A 206 2.35 -23.11 -2.06
CA CYS A 206 3.39 -22.17 -2.43
C CYS A 206 4.40 -22.82 -3.38
N ALA A 207 4.51 -22.28 -4.60
CA ALA A 207 5.47 -22.78 -5.60
C ALA A 207 6.92 -22.70 -5.11
N TYR A 208 7.29 -21.65 -4.39
CA TYR A 208 8.63 -21.52 -3.80
C TYR A 208 8.92 -22.64 -2.79
N TYR A 209 7.98 -22.94 -1.90
CA TYR A 209 8.15 -24.01 -0.91
C TYR A 209 8.26 -25.39 -1.56
N ALA A 210 7.46 -25.64 -2.59
CA ALA A 210 7.51 -26.92 -3.35
C ALA A 210 8.84 -27.13 -4.09
N ASN A 211 9.52 -26.04 -4.49
CA ASN A 211 10.80 -26.11 -5.20
C ASN A 211 12.03 -26.18 -4.28
N GLU A 212 11.89 -25.82 -3.00
CA GLU A 212 12.98 -25.84 -2.02
C GLU A 212 13.03 -27.15 -1.21
N ASN A 213 11.98 -27.99 -1.27
CA ASN A 213 11.85 -29.28 -0.59
C ASN A 213 11.58 -30.40 -1.62
#